data_8a75de5c9c7204f732b42dee8c0f9f16
#
_entry.id   8a75de5c9c7204f732b42dee8c0f9f16
#
_cell.length_a   1.000
_cell.length_b   1.000
_cell.length_c   1.000
_cell.angle_alpha   90.00
_cell.angle_beta   90.00
_cell.angle_gamma   90.00
#
_symmetry.space_group_name_H-M   'P 1'
#
loop_
_entity.id
_entity.type
_entity.pdbx_description
1 polymer ?
#
loop_
_entity_poly.entity_id
_entity_poly.type
_entity_poly.pdbx_seq_one_letter_code
_entity_poly.pdbx_strand_id
1 'polypeptide(L)'
;MKRIFGTTIAMALSFILAYGAQCIGFYHLEVARAEEALATFDLALADSIYARMEKTLEMGRRIPWIFETVRGDLQVRRISLSYWRQDYAVIIEETAATGENEKTLSHSLRFIRANARYRAITGEQSREKVIQGLGQSIRDYATIIEADPTFTDAAFNYEFLLMLRNDIAGGRRPAHLKQKGAQGAQPD
;
A
#
# COMPACT_ATOMS: atom_id res chain seq x y z
N MET A 1 -52.91 -6.37 -1.14
CA MET A 1 -51.79 -5.53 -0.64
C MET A 1 -50.50 -6.32 -0.37
N LYS A 2 -50.49 -7.48 0.35
CA LYS A 2 -49.27 -8.24 0.66
C LYS A 2 -48.46 -8.71 -0.56
N ARG A 3 -49.12 -9.11 -1.70
CA ARG A 3 -48.42 -9.56 -2.93
C ARG A 3 -47.72 -8.42 -3.66
N ILE A 4 -48.30 -7.24 -3.70
CA ILE A 4 -47.70 -6.06 -4.37
C ILE A 4 -46.44 -5.60 -3.61
N PHE A 5 -46.51 -5.62 -2.28
CA PHE A 5 -45.36 -5.26 -1.43
C PHE A 5 -44.20 -6.23 -1.63
N GLY A 6 -44.45 -7.53 -1.73
CA GLY A 6 -43.43 -8.54 -2.01
C GLY A 6 -42.75 -8.37 -3.36
N THR A 7 -43.48 -8.07 -4.40
CA THR A 7 -42.92 -7.85 -5.75
C THR A 7 -42.07 -6.57 -5.81
N THR A 8 -42.50 -5.50 -5.16
CA THR A 8 -41.70 -4.24 -5.10
C THR A 8 -40.35 -4.42 -4.39
N ILE A 9 -40.34 -5.17 -3.28
CA ILE A 9 -39.10 -5.48 -2.56
C ILE A 9 -38.17 -6.35 -3.43
N ALA A 10 -38.71 -7.39 -4.10
CA ALA A 10 -37.93 -8.25 -4.97
C ALA A 10 -37.31 -7.47 -6.13
N MET A 11 -38.05 -6.54 -6.76
CA MET A 11 -37.50 -5.67 -7.79
C MET A 11 -36.41 -4.75 -7.26
N ALA A 12 -36.61 -4.12 -6.12
CA ALA A 12 -35.59 -3.25 -5.51
C ALA A 12 -34.29 -4.02 -5.21
N LEU A 13 -34.38 -5.23 -4.65
CA LEU A 13 -33.25 -6.10 -4.40
C LEU A 13 -32.53 -6.50 -5.69
N SER A 14 -33.30 -6.83 -6.77
CA SER A 14 -32.72 -7.17 -8.07
C SER A 14 -31.93 -5.99 -8.66
N PHE A 15 -32.45 -4.77 -8.54
CA PHE A 15 -31.74 -3.56 -8.97
C PHE A 15 -30.46 -3.32 -8.20
N ILE A 16 -30.48 -3.50 -6.88
CA ILE A 16 -29.28 -3.35 -6.03
C ILE A 16 -28.21 -4.38 -6.41
N LEU A 17 -28.60 -5.63 -6.61
CA LEU A 17 -27.69 -6.70 -7.03
C LEU A 17 -27.12 -6.46 -8.43
N ALA A 18 -27.94 -6.05 -9.39
CA ALA A 18 -27.50 -5.73 -10.74
C ALA A 18 -26.51 -4.55 -10.76
N TYR A 19 -26.83 -3.50 -10.01
CA TYR A 19 -25.95 -2.35 -9.85
C TYR A 19 -24.61 -2.74 -9.19
N GLY A 20 -24.67 -3.53 -8.13
CA GLY A 20 -23.46 -4.04 -7.48
C GLY A 20 -22.59 -4.88 -8.41
N ALA A 21 -23.20 -5.79 -9.18
CA ALA A 21 -22.47 -6.61 -10.17
C ALA A 21 -21.82 -5.74 -11.26
N GLN A 22 -22.53 -4.71 -11.74
CA GLN A 22 -21.99 -3.77 -12.72
C GLN A 22 -20.80 -2.97 -12.18
N CYS A 23 -20.88 -2.51 -10.94
CA CYS A 23 -19.76 -1.80 -10.27
C CYS A 23 -18.54 -2.69 -10.11
N ILE A 24 -18.72 -3.96 -9.71
CA ILE A 24 -17.65 -4.94 -9.58
C ILE A 24 -17.03 -5.24 -10.95
N GLY A 25 -17.85 -5.44 -11.98
CA GLY A 25 -17.36 -5.66 -13.35
C GLY A 25 -16.55 -4.48 -13.87
N PHE A 26 -17.03 -3.26 -13.66
CA PHE A 26 -16.29 -2.04 -14.00
C PHE A 26 -14.95 -1.98 -13.24
N TYR A 27 -14.95 -2.27 -11.94
CA TYR A 27 -13.75 -2.31 -11.13
C TYR A 27 -12.69 -3.26 -11.72
N HIS A 28 -13.06 -4.50 -12.01
CA HIS A 28 -12.12 -5.48 -12.57
C HIS A 28 -11.59 -5.07 -13.96
N LEU A 29 -12.43 -4.45 -14.78
CA LEU A 29 -12.00 -3.94 -16.09
C LEU A 29 -10.96 -2.82 -15.95
N GLU A 30 -11.20 -1.86 -15.06
CA GLU A 30 -10.26 -0.76 -14.84
C GLU A 30 -8.95 -1.25 -14.17
N VAL A 31 -9.04 -2.24 -13.27
CA VAL A 31 -7.85 -2.90 -12.71
C VAL A 31 -7.01 -3.54 -13.83
N ALA A 32 -7.64 -4.31 -14.73
CA ALA A 32 -6.92 -4.93 -15.85
C ALA A 32 -6.22 -3.90 -16.74
N ARG A 33 -6.87 -2.76 -17.02
CA ARG A 33 -6.27 -1.64 -17.76
C ARG A 33 -5.08 -1.01 -17.03
N ALA A 34 -5.20 -0.85 -15.72
CA ALA A 34 -4.11 -0.31 -14.91
C ALA A 34 -2.92 -1.29 -14.88
N GLU A 35 -3.17 -2.59 -14.78
CA GLU A 35 -2.13 -3.62 -14.83
C GLU A 35 -1.42 -3.66 -16.20
N GLU A 36 -2.15 -3.46 -17.30
CA GLU A 36 -1.56 -3.32 -18.64
C GLU A 36 -0.67 -2.08 -18.73
N ALA A 37 -1.12 -0.93 -18.18
CA ALA A 37 -0.30 0.27 -18.11
C ALA A 37 0.97 0.04 -17.27
N LEU A 38 0.87 -0.65 -16.14
CA LEU A 38 2.03 -1.00 -15.30
C LEU A 38 2.99 -1.95 -16.03
N ALA A 39 2.48 -2.91 -16.80
CA ALA A 39 3.32 -3.82 -17.60
C ALA A 39 4.15 -3.09 -18.66
N THR A 40 3.67 -1.94 -19.14
CA THR A 40 4.39 -1.05 -20.07
C THR A 40 5.13 0.09 -19.37
N PHE A 41 5.19 0.10 -18.03
CA PHE A 41 5.77 1.17 -17.21
C PHE A 41 5.13 2.55 -17.42
N ASP A 42 3.89 2.60 -17.93
CA ASP A 42 3.12 3.84 -17.98
C ASP A 42 2.46 4.14 -16.62
N LEU A 43 3.30 4.58 -15.68
CA LEU A 43 2.86 4.89 -14.30
C LEU A 43 1.86 6.05 -14.25
N ALA A 44 1.91 6.97 -15.23
CA ALA A 44 0.98 8.11 -15.29
C ALA A 44 -0.42 7.66 -15.70
N LEU A 45 -0.52 6.76 -16.68
CA LEU A 45 -1.79 6.17 -17.08
C LEU A 45 -2.40 5.33 -15.94
N ALA A 46 -1.60 4.48 -15.29
CA ALA A 46 -2.05 3.69 -14.15
C ALA A 46 -2.60 4.58 -13.02
N ASP A 47 -1.92 5.68 -12.68
CA ASP A 47 -2.35 6.65 -11.68
C ASP A 47 -3.68 7.29 -12.04
N SER A 48 -3.83 7.73 -13.30
CA SER A 48 -5.07 8.32 -13.79
C SER A 48 -6.27 7.36 -13.71
N ILE A 49 -6.02 6.07 -13.99
CA ILE A 49 -7.05 5.02 -13.87
C ILE A 49 -7.46 4.84 -12.41
N TYR A 50 -6.50 4.69 -11.50
CA TYR A 50 -6.79 4.53 -10.07
C TYR A 50 -7.51 5.75 -9.48
N ALA A 51 -7.12 6.97 -9.85
CA ALA A 51 -7.79 8.19 -9.42
C ALA A 51 -9.27 8.24 -9.88
N ARG A 52 -9.54 7.81 -11.12
CA ARG A 52 -10.92 7.71 -11.64
C ARG A 52 -11.73 6.64 -10.90
N MET A 53 -11.13 5.49 -10.59
CA MET A 53 -11.77 4.43 -9.81
C MET A 53 -12.15 4.92 -8.41
N GLU A 54 -11.24 5.61 -7.74
CA GLU A 54 -11.47 6.19 -6.41
C GLU A 54 -12.67 7.14 -6.42
N LYS A 55 -12.70 8.08 -7.36
CA LYS A 55 -13.83 9.01 -7.54
C LYS A 55 -15.16 8.27 -7.76
N THR A 56 -15.14 7.18 -8.52
CA THR A 56 -16.33 6.35 -8.76
C THR A 56 -16.80 5.64 -7.48
N LEU A 57 -15.85 5.12 -6.69
CA LEU A 57 -16.14 4.47 -5.42
C LEU A 57 -16.62 5.44 -4.33
N GLU A 58 -16.19 6.71 -4.37
CA GLU A 58 -16.70 7.76 -3.48
C GLU A 58 -18.19 8.01 -3.69
N MET A 59 -18.66 8.01 -4.93
CA MET A 59 -20.10 8.13 -5.23
C MET A 59 -20.91 6.97 -4.65
N GLY A 60 -20.32 5.78 -4.53
CA GLY A 60 -20.92 4.59 -3.89
C GLY A 60 -20.82 4.56 -2.36
N ARG A 61 -20.31 5.60 -1.70
CA ARG A 61 -20.04 5.63 -0.24
C ARG A 61 -21.28 5.40 0.64
N ARG A 62 -22.48 5.53 0.08
CA ARG A 62 -23.76 5.29 0.79
C ARG A 62 -24.04 3.81 1.08
N ILE A 63 -23.29 2.87 0.47
CA ILE A 63 -23.43 1.43 0.70
C ILE A 63 -22.06 0.86 1.10
N PRO A 64 -21.60 1.12 2.34
CA PRO A 64 -20.21 0.91 2.72
C PRO A 64 -19.78 -0.56 2.63
N TRP A 65 -20.61 -1.49 3.05
CA TRP A 65 -20.27 -2.90 3.15
C TRP A 65 -20.01 -3.60 1.79
N ILE A 66 -20.60 -3.12 0.69
CA ILE A 66 -20.38 -3.70 -0.66
C ILE A 66 -19.00 -3.31 -1.20
N PHE A 67 -18.54 -2.09 -0.88
CA PHE A 67 -17.34 -1.52 -1.50
C PHE A 67 -16.11 -1.48 -0.58
N GLU A 68 -16.22 -1.97 0.65
CA GLU A 68 -15.11 -1.93 1.62
C GLU A 68 -13.89 -2.73 1.13
N THR A 69 -14.12 -3.96 0.68
CA THR A 69 -13.06 -4.82 0.12
C THR A 69 -12.42 -4.19 -1.12
N VAL A 70 -13.25 -3.63 -2.01
CA VAL A 70 -12.78 -2.99 -3.26
C VAL A 70 -11.96 -1.74 -2.96
N ARG A 71 -12.36 -0.94 -1.95
CA ARG A 71 -11.57 0.23 -1.51
C ARG A 71 -10.24 -0.17 -0.92
N GLY A 72 -10.22 -1.22 -0.08
CA GLY A 72 -9.00 -1.74 0.50
C GLY A 72 -8.02 -2.22 -0.58
N ASP A 73 -8.50 -2.96 -1.58
CA ASP A 73 -7.68 -3.39 -2.72
C ASP A 73 -7.16 -2.21 -3.53
N LEU A 74 -8.01 -1.23 -3.85
CA LEU A 74 -7.60 -0.03 -4.57
C LEU A 74 -6.55 0.79 -3.80
N GLN A 75 -6.69 0.90 -2.48
CA GLN A 75 -5.70 1.57 -1.64
C GLN A 75 -4.35 0.87 -1.71
N VAL A 76 -4.32 -0.47 -1.60
CA VAL A 76 -3.07 -1.24 -1.74
C VAL A 76 -2.42 -0.99 -3.10
N ARG A 77 -3.20 -0.97 -4.20
CA ARG A 77 -2.70 -0.73 -5.56
C ARG A 77 -2.13 0.67 -5.73
N ARG A 78 -2.79 1.70 -5.21
CA ARG A 78 -2.30 3.07 -5.25
C ARG A 78 -1.00 3.24 -4.45
N ILE A 79 -0.96 2.71 -3.26
CA ILE A 79 0.24 2.74 -2.41
C ILE A 79 1.39 1.95 -3.08
N SER A 80 1.09 0.81 -3.74
CA SER A 80 2.08 0.08 -4.53
C SER A 80 2.62 0.90 -5.71
N LEU A 81 1.74 1.65 -6.40
CA LEU A 81 2.15 2.56 -7.47
C LEU A 81 3.08 3.66 -6.95
N SER A 82 2.76 4.28 -5.80
CA SER A 82 3.63 5.27 -5.14
C SER A 82 4.99 4.66 -4.79
N TYR A 83 5.04 3.37 -4.42
CA TYR A 83 6.29 2.66 -4.17
C TYR A 83 7.15 2.52 -5.46
N TRP A 84 6.55 2.17 -6.59
CA TRP A 84 7.24 2.13 -7.89
C TRP A 84 7.75 3.50 -8.34
N ARG A 85 7.02 4.57 -8.02
CA ARG A 85 7.43 5.97 -8.25
C ARG A 85 8.50 6.45 -7.28
N GLN A 86 8.84 5.66 -6.27
CA GLN A 86 9.77 6.02 -5.19
C GLN A 86 9.27 7.17 -4.30
N ASP A 87 7.97 7.42 -4.26
CA ASP A 87 7.33 8.45 -3.45
C ASP A 87 7.16 7.95 -1.99
N TYR A 88 8.27 7.55 -1.35
CA TYR A 88 8.25 6.89 -0.05
C TYR A 88 7.68 7.76 1.07
N ALA A 89 7.87 9.08 0.99
CA ALA A 89 7.32 10.01 1.98
C ALA A 89 5.78 10.00 1.95
N VAL A 90 5.18 10.01 0.76
CA VAL A 90 3.73 9.93 0.55
C VAL A 90 3.17 8.63 1.15
N ILE A 91 3.84 7.50 0.91
CA ILE A 91 3.43 6.20 1.47
C ILE A 91 3.40 6.24 3.00
N ILE A 92 4.45 6.79 3.61
CA ILE A 92 4.57 6.87 5.06
C ILE A 92 3.47 7.76 5.64
N GLU A 93 3.19 8.90 5.02
CA GLU A 93 2.19 9.86 5.45
C GLU A 93 0.76 9.31 5.28
N GLU A 94 0.40 8.81 4.10
CA GLU A 94 -0.94 8.25 3.83
C GLU A 94 -1.26 7.06 4.75
N THR A 95 -0.28 6.17 4.97
CA THR A 95 -0.48 5.02 5.86
C THR A 95 -0.50 5.39 7.34
N ALA A 96 0.09 6.53 7.73
CA ALA A 96 -0.03 7.07 9.08
C ALA A 96 -1.41 7.72 9.31
N ALA A 97 -1.91 8.47 8.33
CA ALA A 97 -3.23 9.12 8.40
C ALA A 97 -4.40 8.11 8.45
N THR A 98 -4.26 6.97 7.76
CA THR A 98 -5.25 5.87 7.81
C THR A 98 -5.24 5.15 9.15
N GLY A 99 -4.18 5.30 9.93
CA GLY A 99 -3.85 4.53 11.12
C GLY A 99 -4.13 5.20 12.46
N GLU A 100 -5.23 6.00 12.62
CA GLU A 100 -5.75 6.24 13.99
C GLU A 100 -6.04 4.92 14.72
N ASN A 101 -6.17 3.81 13.98
CA ASN A 101 -6.12 2.44 14.48
C ASN A 101 -5.06 1.64 13.69
N GLU A 102 -3.84 1.61 14.19
CA GLU A 102 -2.75 0.79 13.64
C GLU A 102 -3.14 -0.69 13.44
N LYS A 103 -4.15 -1.15 14.18
CA LYS A 103 -4.73 -2.49 14.08
C LYS A 103 -5.56 -2.73 12.80
N THR A 104 -6.04 -1.69 12.13
CA THR A 104 -6.88 -1.82 10.92
C THR A 104 -6.09 -1.80 9.62
N LEU A 105 -4.81 -1.45 9.67
CA LEU A 105 -3.96 -1.45 8.48
C LEU A 105 -3.72 -2.89 8.00
N SER A 106 -4.06 -3.19 6.74
CA SER A 106 -3.84 -4.53 6.16
C SER A 106 -2.35 -4.91 6.18
N HIS A 107 -2.07 -6.22 6.21
CA HIS A 107 -0.68 -6.73 6.18
C HIS A 107 0.07 -6.21 4.96
N SER A 108 -0.58 -6.15 3.80
CA SER A 108 0.02 -5.65 2.56
C SER A 108 0.44 -4.17 2.68
N LEU A 109 -0.44 -3.31 3.20
CA LEU A 109 -0.12 -1.89 3.40
C LEU A 109 0.99 -1.70 4.44
N ARG A 110 0.96 -2.47 5.52
CA ARG A 110 2.01 -2.45 6.54
C ARG A 110 3.35 -2.90 5.97
N PHE A 111 3.35 -3.93 5.12
CA PHE A 111 4.54 -4.41 4.44
C PHE A 111 5.13 -3.35 3.50
N ILE A 112 4.29 -2.73 2.66
CA ILE A 112 4.73 -1.66 1.74
C ILE A 112 5.27 -0.47 2.54
N ARG A 113 4.61 -0.08 3.64
CA ARG A 113 5.07 0.99 4.54
C ARG A 113 6.45 0.69 5.14
N ALA A 114 6.65 -0.52 5.63
CA ALA A 114 7.93 -0.94 6.20
C ALA A 114 9.06 -0.87 5.17
N ASN A 115 8.79 -1.36 3.94
CA ASN A 115 9.71 -1.23 2.81
C ASN A 115 9.99 0.24 2.45
N ALA A 116 8.96 1.09 2.38
CA ALA A 116 9.11 2.50 2.08
C ALA A 116 9.95 3.23 3.12
N ARG A 117 9.74 2.97 4.42
CA ARG A 117 10.58 3.51 5.51
C ARG A 117 12.04 3.10 5.35
N TYR A 118 12.30 1.82 5.08
CA TYR A 118 13.67 1.36 4.83
C TYR A 118 14.30 2.08 3.63
N ARG A 119 13.58 2.24 2.52
CA ARG A 119 14.07 2.94 1.34
C ARG A 119 14.31 4.43 1.61
N ALA A 120 13.44 5.09 2.35
CA ALA A 120 13.59 6.50 2.71
C ALA A 120 14.87 6.78 3.51
N ILE A 121 15.27 5.88 4.42
CA ILE A 121 16.45 6.06 5.25
C ILE A 121 17.77 5.70 4.55
N THR A 122 17.77 5.07 3.38
CA THR A 122 19.03 4.69 2.68
C THR A 122 19.88 5.90 2.25
N GLY A 123 19.29 7.10 2.17
CA GLY A 123 20.00 8.36 1.91
C GLY A 123 20.32 9.19 3.15
N GLU A 124 19.90 8.76 4.35
CA GLU A 124 20.07 9.52 5.58
C GLU A 124 21.52 9.41 6.09
N GLN A 125 22.11 10.55 6.47
CA GLN A 125 23.48 10.62 6.97
C GLN A 125 23.58 10.46 8.51
N SER A 126 22.51 10.83 9.23
CA SER A 126 22.47 10.69 10.68
C SER A 126 22.27 9.24 11.09
N ARG A 127 23.25 8.71 11.82
CA ARG A 127 23.21 7.34 12.35
C ARG A 127 21.99 7.11 13.25
N GLU A 128 21.66 8.07 14.07
CA GLU A 128 20.55 8.01 15.01
C GLU A 128 19.22 7.90 14.25
N LYS A 129 19.04 8.71 13.21
CA LYS A 129 17.84 8.67 12.37
C LYS A 129 17.72 7.35 11.60
N VAL A 130 18.84 6.83 11.10
CA VAL A 130 18.87 5.50 10.45
C VAL A 130 18.45 4.43 11.44
N ILE A 131 19.02 4.37 12.64
CA ILE A 131 18.67 3.39 13.68
C ILE A 131 17.20 3.50 14.07
N GLN A 132 16.66 4.72 14.21
CA GLN A 132 15.26 4.97 14.53
C GLN A 132 14.33 4.47 13.40
N GLY A 133 14.63 4.82 12.16
CA GLY A 133 13.84 4.40 10.99
C GLY A 133 13.85 2.89 10.81
N LEU A 134 15.01 2.23 10.96
CA LEU A 134 15.12 0.77 10.96
C LEU A 134 14.27 0.16 12.07
N GLY A 135 14.30 0.73 13.29
CA GLY A 135 13.48 0.27 14.39
C GLY A 135 11.98 0.35 14.12
N GLN A 136 11.52 1.35 13.37
CA GLN A 136 10.12 1.46 12.95
C GLN A 136 9.74 0.39 11.93
N SER A 137 10.57 0.18 10.89
CA SER A 137 10.35 -0.87 9.90
C SER A 137 10.33 -2.27 10.52
N ILE A 138 11.24 -2.53 11.46
CA ILE A 138 11.31 -3.79 12.22
C ILE A 138 10.01 -4.03 12.99
N ARG A 139 9.43 -3.01 13.63
CA ARG A 139 8.14 -3.15 14.34
C ARG A 139 6.98 -3.45 13.38
N ASP A 140 6.96 -2.81 12.20
CA ASP A 140 5.96 -3.10 11.19
C ASP A 140 6.02 -4.57 10.74
N TYR A 141 7.21 -5.10 10.46
CA TYR A 141 7.38 -6.51 10.10
C TYR A 141 7.03 -7.46 11.26
N ALA A 142 7.45 -7.14 12.48
CA ALA A 142 7.11 -7.95 13.66
C ALA A 142 5.58 -8.11 13.79
N THR A 143 4.83 -7.01 13.63
CA THR A 143 3.36 -7.04 13.70
C THR A 143 2.74 -7.88 12.58
N ILE A 144 3.33 -7.92 11.38
CA ILE A 144 2.87 -8.79 10.30
C ILE A 144 3.11 -10.25 10.67
N ILE A 145 4.31 -10.59 11.14
CA ILE A 145 4.70 -11.96 11.50
C ILE A 145 3.86 -12.49 12.67
N GLU A 146 3.56 -11.65 13.66
CA GLU A 146 2.68 -12.00 14.78
C GLU A 146 1.26 -12.37 14.33
N ALA A 147 0.75 -11.70 13.31
CA ALA A 147 -0.58 -11.92 12.77
C ALA A 147 -0.62 -13.04 11.70
N ASP A 148 0.45 -13.17 10.90
CA ASP A 148 0.61 -14.20 9.88
C ASP A 148 2.06 -14.74 9.87
N PRO A 149 2.35 -15.78 10.66
CA PRO A 149 3.69 -16.40 10.71
C PRO A 149 4.14 -17.02 9.38
N THR A 150 3.24 -17.19 8.41
CA THR A 150 3.57 -17.75 7.09
C THR A 150 4.04 -16.71 6.08
N PHE A 151 4.01 -15.42 6.45
CA PHE A 151 4.45 -14.32 5.59
C PHE A 151 6.00 -14.26 5.53
N THR A 152 6.58 -15.14 4.74
CA THR A 152 8.03 -15.37 4.64
C THR A 152 8.82 -14.11 4.27
N ASP A 153 8.29 -13.26 3.38
CA ASP A 153 8.97 -12.01 2.97
C ASP A 153 9.11 -11.02 4.13
N ALA A 154 8.11 -10.95 5.00
CA ALA A 154 8.19 -10.11 6.20
C ALA A 154 9.21 -10.67 7.19
N ALA A 155 9.27 -11.99 7.37
CA ALA A 155 10.24 -12.65 8.24
C ALA A 155 11.68 -12.41 7.76
N PHE A 156 11.93 -12.60 6.46
CA PHE A 156 13.23 -12.34 5.85
C PHE A 156 13.67 -10.87 6.03
N ASN A 157 12.78 -9.92 5.72
CA ASN A 157 13.09 -8.50 5.86
C ASN A 157 13.29 -8.09 7.34
N TYR A 158 12.53 -8.68 8.26
CA TYR A 158 12.70 -8.48 9.69
C TYR A 158 14.10 -8.86 10.16
N GLU A 159 14.55 -10.07 9.83
CA GLU A 159 15.90 -10.56 10.21
C GLU A 159 17.00 -9.71 9.57
N PHE A 160 16.86 -9.40 8.29
CA PHE A 160 17.80 -8.54 7.57
C PHE A 160 17.94 -7.17 8.24
N LEU A 161 16.83 -6.51 8.59
CA LEU A 161 16.89 -5.20 9.23
C LEU A 161 17.39 -5.26 10.68
N LEU A 162 17.15 -6.34 11.40
CA LEU A 162 17.76 -6.55 12.73
C LEU A 162 19.27 -6.63 12.64
N MET A 163 19.81 -7.42 11.71
CA MET A 163 21.26 -7.51 11.48
C MET A 163 21.84 -6.14 11.10
N LEU A 164 21.20 -5.48 10.12
CA LEU A 164 21.64 -4.16 9.65
C LEU A 164 21.66 -3.12 10.77
N ARG A 165 20.61 -3.06 11.59
CA ARG A 165 20.54 -2.15 12.74
C ARG A 165 21.66 -2.43 13.75
N ASN A 166 21.92 -3.70 14.05
CA ASN A 166 22.98 -4.10 14.99
C ASN A 166 24.37 -3.75 14.45
N ASP A 167 24.61 -3.93 13.16
CA ASP A 167 25.87 -3.55 12.51
C ASP A 167 26.10 -2.04 12.59
N ILE A 168 25.09 -1.24 12.27
CA ILE A 168 25.17 0.21 12.37
C ILE A 168 25.35 0.64 13.83
N ALA A 169 24.62 0.04 14.77
CA ALA A 169 24.76 0.32 16.19
C ALA A 169 26.15 -0.05 16.73
N GLY A 170 26.79 -1.09 16.17
CA GLY A 170 28.17 -1.47 16.46
C GLY A 170 29.24 -0.66 15.72
N GLY A 171 28.87 0.40 15.00
CA GLY A 171 29.82 1.25 14.26
C GLY A 171 30.21 0.70 12.87
N ARG A 172 29.69 -0.43 12.45
CA ARG A 172 29.89 -0.98 11.10
C ARG A 172 28.93 -0.33 10.13
N ARG A 173 29.44 0.31 9.07
CA ARG A 173 28.59 0.91 8.04
C ARG A 173 28.59 -0.01 6.81
N PRO A 174 27.48 -0.71 6.53
CA PRO A 174 27.36 -1.61 5.37
C PRO A 174 27.60 -0.88 4.06
N ALA A 175 28.27 -1.55 3.11
CA ALA A 175 28.71 -0.95 1.84
C ALA A 175 27.55 -0.39 1.00
N HIS A 176 26.38 -1.01 1.02
CA HIS A 176 25.21 -0.58 0.25
C HIS A 176 24.57 0.73 0.74
N LEU A 177 24.85 1.17 1.98
CA LEU A 177 24.46 2.49 2.48
C LEU A 177 25.44 3.60 2.09
N LYS A 178 26.57 3.25 1.51
CA LYS A 178 27.61 4.21 1.08
C LYS A 178 27.41 4.75 -0.35
N GLN A 179 26.60 4.11 -1.18
CA GLN A 179 26.62 4.34 -2.64
C GLN A 179 25.87 5.60 -3.14
N LYS A 180 25.04 6.23 -2.33
CA LYS A 180 24.26 7.41 -2.82
C LYS A 180 25.04 8.75 -2.77
N GLY A 181 26.22 8.79 -2.16
CA GLY A 181 27.06 10.00 -2.09
C GLY A 181 28.05 10.20 -3.25
N ALA A 182 28.26 9.17 -4.08
CA ALA A 182 29.30 9.19 -5.10
C ALA A 182 28.83 9.49 -6.55
N GLN A 183 27.52 9.54 -6.79
CA GLN A 183 26.97 9.78 -8.14
C GLN A 183 26.68 11.27 -8.47
N GLY A 184 27.04 12.20 -7.56
CA GLY A 184 26.80 13.65 -7.76
C GLY A 184 28.01 14.45 -8.21
N ALA A 185 29.19 13.84 -8.41
CA ALA A 185 30.37 14.53 -8.94
C ALA A 185 30.64 14.06 -10.38
N GLN A 186 29.93 14.65 -11.36
CA GLN A 186 30.44 14.71 -12.73
C GLN A 186 31.50 15.81 -12.76
N PRO A 187 32.75 15.53 -13.17
CA PRO A 187 33.69 16.59 -13.49
C PRO A 187 33.28 17.29 -14.79
N ASP A 188 33.37 18.62 -14.77
CA ASP A 188 33.24 19.52 -15.92
C ASP A 188 34.20 19.18 -17.06
#